data_922fd847b3f7485f19dee0ccc9c554e6
#
_entry.id   922fd847b3f7485f19dee0ccc9c554e6
#
_cell.length_a   1.000
_cell.length_b   1.000
_cell.length_c   1.000
_cell.angle_alpha   90.00
_cell.angle_beta   90.00
_cell.angle_gamma   90.00
#
_symmetry.space_group_name_H-M   'P 1'
#
loop_
_entity.id
_entity.type
_entity.pdbx_description
1 polymer ?
#
loop_
_entity_poly.entity_id
_entity_poly.type
_entity_poly.pdbx_seq_one_letter_code
_entity_poly.pdbx_strand_id
1 'polypeptide(L)'
;MAVINQKNIRNFCIIAHIDHGKSTLADRIIEKTGLLTSREMQEQVLDNMDIERERGITIKSQTVRTVYRAQDGEEYIFNLIDTPGHVDFNYEVSRALAACDGAVLVVDAAQGIEAQTLANVYLALDHDLEVFPVINKIDLSSAEPDRVKDEIEDIIGIEAQDAPLISAKNGINIEEVLEQIVKKIPAPTGDAANPLSALIFDSLYDAYKGVIIFVRIVEGTVKKGTKIRMMATGAVEEVVEVGYFGAGQFIPCDELSAGMVGYITASIKNVQDTRVGDTVTDNDRPVSEPLPGYKKVNPMVYCGLYPADGAKYQDLREALEKLQLNDASLQFEPETSIALGFGFRCGFLGLLHLEIIQERLEREYNLDLVTTAPGVIYKVHKTNGEVIDLTNPSNMPDPSEIDYMEEPMVSAEIMVTTEFVGPIMKLCQERRGVYNGMEYIEQTRALLKYDLPLNEIIYDFFDALKSRSRGYASFDYEMKGYERSNLVKLDILINKEEVDALSFIVFAGSAEERGRKMCEKLKQEIPRQQFEIPIQAAIGSRVIARETVKALRKDVLAKCYGGDISRKKKLLEKQKEGKKRMRQIGNVEIPQKAFMSVLKLDEE
;
A
#
# COMPACT_ATOMS: atom_id res chain seq x y z
N MET A 1 -36.87 1.17 18.78
CA MET A 1 -36.12 2.25 18.09
C MET A 1 -37.06 3.00 17.17
N ALA A 2 -36.90 4.32 16.97
CA ALA A 2 -37.65 5.04 15.93
C ALA A 2 -37.37 4.39 14.57
N VAL A 3 -38.41 4.23 13.74
CA VAL A 3 -38.25 3.71 12.38
C VAL A 3 -37.34 4.66 11.64
N ILE A 4 -36.16 4.19 11.25
CA ILE A 4 -35.20 4.98 10.50
C ILE A 4 -35.81 5.28 9.12
N ASN A 5 -36.00 6.55 8.82
CA ASN A 5 -36.47 6.95 7.51
C ASN A 5 -35.28 6.92 6.54
N GLN A 6 -35.36 6.07 5.50
CA GLN A 6 -34.33 5.93 4.47
C GLN A 6 -33.94 7.28 3.83
N LYS A 7 -34.91 8.21 3.70
CA LYS A 7 -34.65 9.54 3.16
C LYS A 7 -33.66 10.38 3.98
N ASN A 8 -33.51 10.04 5.27
CA ASN A 8 -32.64 10.75 6.20
C ASN A 8 -31.29 10.01 6.39
N ILE A 9 -30.96 9.03 5.56
CA ILE A 9 -29.65 8.36 5.56
C ILE A 9 -28.73 9.05 4.56
N ARG A 10 -27.46 9.22 4.94
CA ARG A 10 -26.37 9.71 4.09
C ARG A 10 -25.18 8.78 4.24
N ASN A 11 -24.85 8.07 3.18
CA ASN A 11 -23.67 7.21 3.12
C ASN A 11 -22.60 7.93 2.31
N PHE A 12 -21.51 8.29 2.94
CA PHE A 12 -20.49 9.08 2.27
C PHE A 12 -19.09 8.74 2.76
N CYS A 13 -18.13 9.05 1.93
CA CYS A 13 -16.72 9.01 2.26
C CYS A 13 -16.08 10.40 2.17
N ILE A 14 -14.86 10.49 2.67
CA ILE A 14 -14.01 11.67 2.49
C ILE A 14 -12.85 11.26 1.59
N ILE A 15 -12.69 11.93 0.46
CA ILE A 15 -11.56 11.76 -0.45
C ILE A 15 -10.67 13.00 -0.41
N ALA A 16 -9.37 12.79 -0.36
CA ALA A 16 -8.38 13.86 -0.29
C ALA A 16 -7.02 13.36 -0.73
N HIS A 17 -6.14 14.29 -1.11
CA HIS A 17 -4.71 14.02 -1.16
C HIS A 17 -4.13 13.83 0.26
N ILE A 18 -2.97 13.18 0.35
CA ILE A 18 -2.23 13.05 1.61
C ILE A 18 -1.99 14.45 2.20
N ASP A 19 -2.12 14.58 3.51
CA ASP A 19 -1.95 15.83 4.26
C ASP A 19 -2.97 16.96 3.98
N HIS A 20 -4.00 16.78 3.13
CA HIS A 20 -5.05 17.79 2.93
C HIS A 20 -6.02 17.92 4.13
N GLY A 21 -5.91 17.01 5.11
CA GLY A 21 -6.66 17.08 6.37
C GLY A 21 -7.92 16.21 6.41
N LYS A 22 -7.95 15.11 5.66
CA LYS A 22 -9.03 14.12 5.63
C LYS A 22 -9.40 13.61 7.03
N SER A 23 -8.46 12.98 7.75
CA SER A 23 -8.69 12.40 9.09
C SER A 23 -9.06 13.47 10.11
N THR A 24 -8.48 14.69 10.00
CA THR A 24 -8.85 15.83 10.85
C THR A 24 -10.29 16.27 10.62
N LEU A 25 -10.79 16.27 9.38
CA LEU A 25 -12.18 16.58 9.09
C LEU A 25 -13.11 15.48 9.62
N ALA A 26 -12.75 14.21 9.46
CA ALA A 26 -13.50 13.08 10.01
C ALA A 26 -13.65 13.20 11.54
N ASP A 27 -12.56 13.54 12.27
CA ASP A 27 -12.60 13.81 13.70
C ASP A 27 -13.57 14.94 14.06
N ARG A 28 -13.57 16.03 13.28
CA ARG A 28 -14.50 17.16 13.52
C ARG A 28 -15.95 16.80 13.25
N ILE A 29 -16.24 15.96 12.27
CA ILE A 29 -17.60 15.45 12.03
C ILE A 29 -18.06 14.60 13.23
N ILE A 30 -17.22 13.70 13.73
CA ILE A 30 -17.51 12.86 14.91
C ILE A 30 -17.74 13.71 16.16
N GLU A 31 -16.90 14.72 16.38
CA GLU A 31 -17.02 15.65 17.51
C GLU A 31 -18.33 16.45 17.44
N LYS A 32 -18.63 17.06 16.28
CA LYS A 32 -19.80 17.93 16.08
C LYS A 32 -21.13 17.18 16.14
N THR A 33 -21.14 15.92 15.74
CA THR A 33 -22.32 15.04 15.85
C THR A 33 -22.50 14.46 17.25
N GLY A 34 -21.55 14.70 18.18
CA GLY A 34 -21.66 14.28 19.57
C GLY A 34 -21.57 12.78 19.81
N LEU A 35 -21.01 12.02 18.85
CA LEU A 35 -20.81 10.58 19.01
C LEU A 35 -19.83 10.26 20.13
N LEU A 36 -18.79 11.10 20.29
CA LEU A 36 -17.81 11.02 21.38
C LEU A 36 -17.81 12.33 22.17
N THR A 37 -17.63 12.21 23.47
CA THR A 37 -17.46 13.39 24.32
C THR A 37 -16.06 14.00 24.14
N SER A 38 -15.88 15.28 24.45
CA SER A 38 -14.57 15.95 24.34
C SER A 38 -13.44 15.29 25.16
N ARG A 39 -13.78 14.43 26.13
CA ARG A 39 -12.82 13.66 26.94
C ARG A 39 -12.41 12.34 26.28
N GLU A 40 -13.26 11.80 25.42
CA GLU A 40 -13.05 10.56 24.68
C GLU A 40 -12.41 10.79 23.31
N MET A 41 -12.48 12.05 22.82
CA MET A 41 -11.85 12.45 21.57
C MET A 41 -10.32 12.34 21.68
N GLN A 42 -9.73 11.64 20.73
CA GLN A 42 -8.29 11.57 20.46
C GLN A 42 -8.05 12.08 19.03
N GLU A 43 -6.85 12.46 18.71
CA GLU A 43 -6.49 12.77 17.34
C GLU A 43 -6.55 11.48 16.51
N GLN A 44 -7.13 11.56 15.31
CA GLN A 44 -7.29 10.43 14.37
C GLN A 44 -8.08 9.26 15.02
N VAL A 45 -9.28 9.55 15.52
CA VAL A 45 -10.15 8.58 16.23
C VAL A 45 -10.46 7.35 15.38
N LEU A 46 -10.54 7.51 14.06
CA LEU A 46 -10.82 6.41 13.14
C LEU A 46 -9.57 5.57 12.82
N ASP A 47 -8.37 6.11 12.98
CA ASP A 47 -7.13 5.38 12.75
C ASP A 47 -6.86 4.45 13.96
N ASN A 48 -7.28 3.19 13.84
CA ASN A 48 -7.24 2.23 14.95
C ASN A 48 -5.88 1.56 15.15
N MET A 49 -5.01 1.58 14.15
CA MET A 49 -3.68 1.00 14.21
C MET A 49 -2.67 2.03 14.72
N ASP A 50 -1.75 1.62 15.60
CA ASP A 50 -0.65 2.48 16.05
C ASP A 50 0.19 2.97 14.87
N ILE A 51 0.38 2.13 13.85
CA ILE A 51 1.11 2.44 12.62
C ILE A 51 0.43 3.57 11.83
N GLU A 52 -0.90 3.60 11.76
CA GLU A 52 -1.66 4.67 11.10
C GLU A 52 -1.39 6.02 11.77
N ARG A 53 -1.46 6.06 13.09
CA ARG A 53 -1.20 7.27 13.88
C ARG A 53 0.24 7.74 13.81
N GLU A 54 1.20 6.82 13.88
CA GLU A 54 2.63 7.14 13.79
C GLU A 54 3.02 7.72 12.43
N ARG A 55 2.43 7.17 11.35
CA ARG A 55 2.71 7.58 9.97
C ARG A 55 1.81 8.71 9.48
N GLY A 56 0.72 9.02 10.21
CA GLY A 56 -0.26 10.03 9.81
C GLY A 56 -1.07 9.67 8.56
N ILE A 57 -1.23 8.39 8.26
CA ILE A 57 -1.94 7.88 7.08
C ILE A 57 -2.99 6.86 7.48
N THR A 58 -4.16 6.91 6.86
CA THR A 58 -5.16 5.85 6.96
C THR A 58 -4.75 4.68 6.06
N ILE A 59 -4.66 3.49 6.62
CA ILE A 59 -4.29 2.25 5.92
C ILE A 59 -5.54 1.45 5.57
N LYS A 60 -6.43 1.26 6.54
CA LYS A 60 -7.65 0.49 6.40
C LYS A 60 -8.88 1.39 6.53
N SER A 61 -9.85 1.22 5.62
CA SER A 61 -11.12 1.92 5.67
C SER A 61 -11.85 1.64 6.98
N GLN A 62 -12.30 2.69 7.66
CA GLN A 62 -13.07 2.61 8.88
C GLN A 62 -14.47 3.19 8.64
N THR A 63 -15.48 2.55 9.22
CA THR A 63 -16.86 3.00 9.09
C THR A 63 -17.38 3.43 10.44
N VAL A 64 -18.05 4.58 10.48
CA VAL A 64 -18.72 5.06 11.69
C VAL A 64 -20.09 5.63 11.36
N ARG A 65 -21.07 5.32 12.19
CA ARG A 65 -22.41 5.87 12.11
C ARG A 65 -22.60 6.94 13.18
N THR A 66 -23.03 8.13 12.74
CA THR A 66 -23.38 9.24 13.64
C THR A 66 -24.79 9.74 13.33
N VAL A 67 -25.35 10.55 14.22
CA VAL A 67 -26.66 11.21 14.04
C VAL A 67 -26.42 12.71 14.07
N TYR A 68 -26.88 13.39 13.02
CA TYR A 68 -26.79 14.84 12.90
C TYR A 68 -28.19 15.45 12.88
N ARG A 69 -28.43 16.46 13.70
CA ARG A 69 -29.65 17.27 13.68
C ARG A 69 -29.42 18.50 12.82
N ALA A 70 -30.01 18.50 11.63
CA ALA A 70 -29.82 19.54 10.65
C ALA A 70 -30.65 20.81 10.97
N GLN A 71 -30.38 21.89 10.24
CA GLN A 71 -31.07 23.18 10.41
C GLN A 71 -32.54 23.12 10.00
N ASP A 72 -32.95 22.15 9.19
CA ASP A 72 -34.36 21.86 8.85
C ASP A 72 -35.15 21.25 10.03
N GLY A 73 -34.46 20.89 11.11
CA GLY A 73 -35.00 20.28 12.33
C GLY A 73 -35.10 18.78 12.31
N GLU A 74 -34.79 18.13 11.19
CA GLU A 74 -34.78 16.68 11.03
C GLU A 74 -33.48 16.06 11.55
N GLU A 75 -33.54 14.78 11.93
CA GLU A 75 -32.37 13.99 12.30
C GLU A 75 -31.94 13.13 11.11
N TYR A 76 -30.65 13.25 10.77
CA TYR A 76 -30.01 12.49 9.70
C TYR A 76 -29.04 11.47 10.26
N ILE A 77 -29.02 10.32 9.65
CA ILE A 77 -28.03 9.27 9.92
C ILE A 77 -26.89 9.43 8.93
N PHE A 78 -25.71 9.68 9.43
CA PHE A 78 -24.49 9.77 8.66
C PHE A 78 -23.68 8.47 8.84
N ASN A 79 -23.51 7.74 7.77
CA ASN A 79 -22.55 6.64 7.70
C ASN A 79 -21.30 7.18 6.98
N LEU A 80 -20.32 7.57 7.76
CA LEU A 80 -19.03 8.01 7.27
C LEU A 80 -18.13 6.79 7.08
N ILE A 81 -17.61 6.62 5.86
CA ILE A 81 -16.62 5.59 5.52
C ILE A 81 -15.32 6.33 5.24
N ASP A 82 -14.36 6.23 6.16
CA ASP A 82 -13.05 6.82 5.97
C ASP A 82 -12.22 5.98 5.00
N THR A 83 -11.54 6.63 4.06
CA THR A 83 -10.80 5.97 2.98
C THR A 83 -9.30 6.25 3.10
N PRO A 84 -8.42 5.31 2.71
CA PRO A 84 -7.00 5.63 2.55
C PRO A 84 -6.77 6.76 1.54
N GLY A 85 -5.68 7.50 1.70
CA GLY A 85 -5.30 8.58 0.76
C GLY A 85 -4.13 8.23 -0.14
N HIS A 86 -3.52 7.05 0.00
CA HIS A 86 -2.30 6.67 -0.71
C HIS A 86 -2.59 5.75 -1.90
N VAL A 87 -1.84 5.92 -3.01
CA VAL A 87 -2.00 5.14 -4.25
C VAL A 87 -1.96 3.62 -4.06
N ASP A 88 -1.11 3.12 -3.17
CA ASP A 88 -1.00 1.69 -2.86
C ASP A 88 -2.32 1.09 -2.33
N PHE A 89 -3.22 1.94 -1.81
CA PHE A 89 -4.51 1.53 -1.24
C PHE A 89 -5.72 1.89 -2.10
N ASN A 90 -5.54 2.22 -3.38
CA ASN A 90 -6.65 2.53 -4.30
C ASN A 90 -7.73 1.43 -4.32
N TYR A 91 -7.35 0.19 -4.06
CA TYR A 91 -8.28 -0.92 -3.93
C TYR A 91 -9.22 -0.76 -2.71
N GLU A 92 -8.68 -0.35 -1.55
CA GLU A 92 -9.50 -0.05 -0.36
C GLU A 92 -10.40 1.16 -0.60
N VAL A 93 -9.90 2.18 -1.32
CA VAL A 93 -10.69 3.35 -1.74
C VAL A 93 -11.87 2.90 -2.60
N SER A 94 -11.64 2.13 -3.66
CA SER A 94 -12.70 1.66 -4.56
C SER A 94 -13.79 0.85 -3.83
N ARG A 95 -13.42 0.06 -2.83
CA ARG A 95 -14.38 -0.68 -2.00
C ARG A 95 -15.24 0.23 -1.14
N ALA A 96 -14.62 1.21 -0.50
CA ALA A 96 -15.32 2.17 0.33
C ALA A 96 -16.29 3.02 -0.51
N LEU A 97 -15.86 3.47 -1.70
CA LEU A 97 -16.68 4.23 -2.63
C LEU A 97 -17.94 3.48 -3.03
N ALA A 98 -17.86 2.19 -3.35
CA ALA A 98 -19.02 1.39 -3.73
C ALA A 98 -20.08 1.20 -2.61
N ALA A 99 -19.72 1.49 -1.36
CA ALA A 99 -20.65 1.49 -0.24
C ALA A 99 -21.29 2.87 0.02
N CYS A 100 -20.85 3.91 -0.71
CA CYS A 100 -21.28 5.31 -0.55
C CYS A 100 -22.33 5.73 -1.60
N ASP A 101 -23.03 6.82 -1.31
CA ASP A 101 -23.92 7.52 -2.23
C ASP A 101 -23.33 8.89 -2.63
N GLY A 102 -22.26 9.31 -1.95
CA GLY A 102 -21.53 10.54 -2.28
C GLY A 102 -20.17 10.63 -1.61
N ALA A 103 -19.37 11.61 -2.03
CA ALA A 103 -18.03 11.85 -1.53
C ALA A 103 -17.79 13.34 -1.24
N VAL A 104 -17.12 13.60 -0.11
CA VAL A 104 -16.64 14.93 0.27
C VAL A 104 -15.19 15.05 -0.20
N LEU A 105 -14.94 15.91 -1.18
CA LEU A 105 -13.61 16.17 -1.70
C LEU A 105 -12.93 17.27 -0.87
N VAL A 106 -11.89 16.94 -0.12
CA VAL A 106 -11.14 17.91 0.67
C VAL A 106 -9.90 18.37 -0.09
N VAL A 107 -9.81 19.67 -0.34
CA VAL A 107 -8.71 20.31 -1.03
C VAL A 107 -8.04 21.35 -0.11
N ASP A 108 -6.71 21.34 -0.07
CA ASP A 108 -5.92 22.32 0.69
C ASP A 108 -5.96 23.68 0.01
N ALA A 109 -6.32 24.73 0.75
CA ALA A 109 -6.42 26.11 0.25
C ALA A 109 -5.08 26.70 -0.26
N ALA A 110 -3.95 26.12 0.14
CA ALA A 110 -2.62 26.58 -0.29
C ALA A 110 -2.06 25.73 -1.44
N GLN A 111 -2.25 24.39 -1.37
CA GLN A 111 -1.68 23.46 -2.36
C GLN A 111 -2.60 23.31 -3.59
N GLY A 112 -3.93 23.36 -3.43
CA GLY A 112 -4.89 23.13 -4.50
C GLY A 112 -4.99 21.65 -4.91
N ILE A 113 -5.26 21.39 -6.20
CA ILE A 113 -5.42 20.04 -6.74
C ILE A 113 -4.07 19.36 -6.90
N GLU A 114 -4.00 18.09 -6.52
CA GLU A 114 -2.85 17.21 -6.65
C GLU A 114 -3.21 15.98 -7.52
N ALA A 115 -2.22 15.21 -8.01
CA ALA A 115 -2.49 14.07 -8.91
C ALA A 115 -3.43 13.03 -8.29
N GLN A 116 -3.25 12.70 -7.01
CA GLN A 116 -4.15 11.78 -6.30
C GLN A 116 -5.55 12.35 -6.09
N THR A 117 -5.70 13.67 -6.03
CA THR A 117 -7.02 14.31 -5.98
C THR A 117 -7.82 13.95 -7.23
N LEU A 118 -7.22 14.08 -8.40
CA LEU A 118 -7.84 13.73 -9.68
C LEU A 118 -8.19 12.24 -9.74
N ALA A 119 -7.25 11.36 -9.42
CA ALA A 119 -7.46 9.92 -9.43
C ALA A 119 -8.62 9.50 -8.52
N ASN A 120 -8.69 10.03 -7.29
CA ASN A 120 -9.77 9.73 -6.34
C ASN A 120 -11.13 10.26 -6.81
N VAL A 121 -11.17 11.44 -7.44
CA VAL A 121 -12.41 12.00 -8.00
C VAL A 121 -12.90 11.16 -9.16
N TYR A 122 -12.03 10.76 -10.11
CA TYR A 122 -12.42 9.89 -11.21
C TYR A 122 -12.93 8.54 -10.71
N LEU A 123 -12.29 7.94 -9.71
CA LEU A 123 -12.81 6.73 -9.08
C LEU A 123 -14.19 6.93 -8.46
N ALA A 124 -14.46 8.08 -7.82
CA ALA A 124 -15.77 8.37 -7.26
C ALA A 124 -16.84 8.54 -8.37
N LEU A 125 -16.50 9.21 -9.46
CA LEU A 125 -17.38 9.38 -10.62
C LEU A 125 -17.65 8.06 -11.35
N ASP A 126 -16.67 7.15 -11.44
CA ASP A 126 -16.85 5.81 -12.00
C ASP A 126 -17.84 4.95 -11.19
N HIS A 127 -18.04 5.30 -9.91
CA HIS A 127 -19.05 4.70 -9.04
C HIS A 127 -20.36 5.50 -8.98
N ASP A 128 -20.57 6.46 -9.89
CA ASP A 128 -21.77 7.32 -9.95
C ASP A 128 -22.04 8.10 -8.64
N LEU A 129 -20.99 8.47 -7.89
CA LEU A 129 -21.13 9.20 -6.64
C LEU A 129 -21.30 10.70 -6.87
N GLU A 130 -22.17 11.33 -6.09
CA GLU A 130 -22.23 12.78 -6.00
C GLU A 130 -21.01 13.32 -5.22
N VAL A 131 -20.19 14.13 -5.90
CA VAL A 131 -18.96 14.68 -5.32
C VAL A 131 -19.11 16.19 -5.12
N PHE A 132 -18.84 16.68 -3.90
CA PHE A 132 -18.76 18.11 -3.67
C PHE A 132 -17.47 18.51 -2.94
N PRO A 133 -16.87 19.67 -3.31
CA PRO A 133 -15.61 20.11 -2.75
C PRO A 133 -15.78 20.84 -1.40
N VAL A 134 -14.74 20.72 -0.57
CA VAL A 134 -14.54 21.47 0.68
C VAL A 134 -13.11 21.98 0.68
N ILE A 135 -12.92 23.27 0.88
CA ILE A 135 -11.60 23.90 0.88
C ILE A 135 -11.12 24.06 2.32
N ASN A 136 -10.07 23.31 2.66
CA ASN A 136 -9.52 23.21 4.00
C ASN A 136 -8.26 24.07 4.17
N LYS A 137 -7.86 24.28 5.43
CA LYS A 137 -6.65 25.01 5.86
C LYS A 137 -6.67 26.49 5.50
N ILE A 138 -7.85 27.13 5.54
CA ILE A 138 -7.97 28.58 5.32
C ILE A 138 -7.24 29.44 6.36
N ASP A 139 -6.79 28.83 7.45
CA ASP A 139 -6.01 29.45 8.51
C ASP A 139 -4.53 29.67 8.15
N LEU A 140 -4.06 29.07 7.08
CA LEU A 140 -2.69 29.25 6.59
C LEU A 140 -2.51 30.63 5.94
N SER A 141 -1.36 31.27 6.16
CA SER A 141 -1.04 32.55 5.54
C SER A 141 -0.85 32.48 4.02
N SER A 142 -0.64 31.27 3.49
CA SER A 142 -0.52 30.98 2.06
C SER A 142 -1.83 30.49 1.43
N ALA A 143 -2.93 30.52 2.15
CA ALA A 143 -4.22 30.09 1.65
C ALA A 143 -4.77 31.03 0.56
N GLU A 144 -5.17 30.47 -0.57
CA GLU A 144 -5.78 31.16 -1.72
C GLU A 144 -7.09 30.47 -2.12
N PRO A 145 -8.15 30.55 -1.30
CA PRO A 145 -9.37 29.77 -1.51
C PRO A 145 -10.04 30.02 -2.86
N ASP A 146 -10.09 31.30 -3.31
CA ASP A 146 -10.75 31.65 -4.57
C ASP A 146 -10.01 31.04 -5.76
N ARG A 147 -8.68 31.06 -5.77
CA ARG A 147 -7.87 30.37 -6.79
C ARG A 147 -8.18 28.88 -6.82
N VAL A 148 -8.25 28.23 -5.65
CA VAL A 148 -8.52 26.78 -5.57
C VAL A 148 -9.94 26.45 -6.03
N LYS A 149 -10.94 27.32 -5.81
CA LYS A 149 -12.29 27.13 -6.36
C LYS A 149 -12.26 27.14 -7.89
N ASP A 150 -11.63 28.13 -8.48
CA ASP A 150 -11.50 28.24 -9.92
C ASP A 150 -10.74 27.03 -10.50
N GLU A 151 -9.66 26.59 -9.81
CA GLU A 151 -8.89 25.39 -10.18
C GLU A 151 -9.74 24.12 -10.21
N ILE A 152 -10.63 23.93 -9.21
CA ILE A 152 -11.54 22.77 -9.14
C ILE A 152 -12.55 22.80 -10.31
N GLU A 153 -13.12 23.97 -10.62
CA GLU A 153 -14.07 24.10 -11.73
C GLU A 153 -13.40 23.89 -13.09
N ASP A 154 -12.22 24.46 -13.29
CA ASP A 154 -11.51 24.39 -14.57
C ASP A 154 -10.93 22.99 -14.87
N ILE A 155 -10.39 22.31 -13.85
CA ILE A 155 -9.66 21.03 -14.03
C ILE A 155 -10.59 19.83 -13.85
N ILE A 156 -11.43 19.84 -12.81
CA ILE A 156 -12.32 18.70 -12.48
C ILE A 156 -13.68 18.85 -13.13
N GLY A 157 -14.16 20.11 -13.31
CA GLY A 157 -15.48 20.38 -13.84
C GLY A 157 -16.61 20.25 -12.81
N ILE A 158 -16.31 20.30 -11.52
CA ILE A 158 -17.27 20.28 -10.41
C ILE A 158 -17.50 21.69 -9.91
N GLU A 159 -18.76 22.12 -9.69
CA GLU A 159 -19.09 23.42 -9.10
C GLU A 159 -18.44 23.61 -7.73
N ALA A 160 -17.62 24.66 -7.57
CA ALA A 160 -16.86 24.93 -6.37
C ALA A 160 -17.10 26.31 -5.75
N GLN A 161 -17.86 27.20 -6.40
CA GLN A 161 -18.08 28.55 -5.90
C GLN A 161 -18.75 28.57 -4.53
N ASP A 162 -19.67 27.63 -4.28
CA ASP A 162 -20.37 27.47 -3.01
C ASP A 162 -19.67 26.48 -2.05
N ALA A 163 -18.41 26.09 -2.34
CA ALA A 163 -17.67 25.17 -1.50
C ALA A 163 -17.42 25.74 -0.10
N PRO A 164 -17.68 25.00 0.98
CA PRO A 164 -17.36 25.41 2.34
C PRO A 164 -15.87 25.70 2.50
N LEU A 165 -15.57 26.85 3.11
CA LEU A 165 -14.22 27.29 3.44
C LEU A 165 -13.95 26.99 4.91
N ILE A 166 -13.11 25.98 5.19
CA ILE A 166 -12.94 25.46 6.55
C ILE A 166 -11.50 25.49 7.05
N SER A 167 -11.37 25.46 8.37
CA SER A 167 -10.16 24.98 9.05
C SER A 167 -10.54 23.79 9.92
N ALA A 168 -10.30 22.57 9.44
CA ALA A 168 -10.56 21.37 10.22
C ALA A 168 -9.74 21.36 11.52
N LYS A 169 -8.49 21.82 11.47
CA LYS A 169 -7.62 21.96 12.65
C LYS A 169 -8.25 22.83 13.74
N ASN A 170 -8.80 23.98 13.36
CA ASN A 170 -9.36 24.98 14.30
C ASN A 170 -10.87 24.81 14.50
N GLY A 171 -11.52 23.86 13.83
CA GLY A 171 -12.97 23.62 13.91
C GLY A 171 -13.83 24.74 13.31
N ILE A 172 -13.28 25.51 12.35
CA ILE A 172 -13.97 26.63 11.70
C ILE A 172 -14.87 26.08 10.59
N ASN A 173 -16.13 26.55 10.55
CA ASN A 173 -17.14 26.29 9.51
C ASN A 173 -17.49 24.79 9.29
N ILE A 174 -17.24 23.92 10.27
CA ILE A 174 -17.55 22.48 10.13
C ILE A 174 -19.05 22.23 9.97
N GLU A 175 -19.92 23.03 10.62
CA GLU A 175 -21.38 22.91 10.49
C GLU A 175 -21.85 23.13 9.06
N GLU A 176 -21.19 23.99 8.30
CA GLU A 176 -21.49 24.22 6.90
C GLU A 176 -21.25 22.96 6.06
N VAL A 177 -20.18 22.21 6.35
CA VAL A 177 -19.92 20.91 5.70
C VAL A 177 -21.04 19.92 6.02
N LEU A 178 -21.48 19.83 7.29
CA LEU A 178 -22.57 18.91 7.68
C LEU A 178 -23.89 19.25 6.97
N GLU A 179 -24.21 20.53 6.82
CA GLU A 179 -25.39 20.99 6.06
C GLU A 179 -25.26 20.70 4.56
N GLN A 180 -24.05 20.82 3.99
CA GLN A 180 -23.81 20.46 2.59
C GLN A 180 -23.93 18.94 2.37
N ILE A 181 -23.50 18.11 3.30
CA ILE A 181 -23.72 16.65 3.25
C ILE A 181 -25.23 16.35 3.18
N VAL A 182 -26.03 16.99 4.01
CA VAL A 182 -27.50 16.81 3.99
C VAL A 182 -28.10 17.20 2.64
N LYS A 183 -27.64 18.31 2.04
CA LYS A 183 -28.21 18.89 0.80
C LYS A 183 -27.72 18.21 -0.48
N LYS A 184 -26.41 17.93 -0.56
CA LYS A 184 -25.76 17.48 -1.80
C LYS A 184 -25.76 15.96 -1.92
N ILE A 185 -25.52 15.21 -0.85
CA ILE A 185 -25.47 13.76 -0.92
C ILE A 185 -26.90 13.20 -0.98
N PRO A 186 -27.24 12.39 -2.01
CA PRO A 186 -28.59 11.83 -2.13
C PRO A 186 -28.87 10.81 -1.03
N ALA A 187 -30.15 10.62 -0.74
CA ALA A 187 -30.57 9.51 0.09
C ALA A 187 -30.38 8.19 -0.69
N PRO A 188 -30.04 7.09 0.01
CA PRO A 188 -29.90 5.80 -0.64
C PRO A 188 -31.20 5.34 -1.27
N THR A 189 -31.09 4.64 -2.39
CA THR A 189 -32.20 3.98 -3.10
C THR A 189 -32.42 2.56 -2.56
N GLY A 190 -33.46 1.88 -3.06
CA GLY A 190 -33.79 0.50 -2.74
C GLY A 190 -35.09 0.35 -1.94
N ASP A 191 -35.67 -0.85 -1.97
CA ASP A 191 -36.92 -1.20 -1.28
C ASP A 191 -36.69 -2.36 -0.29
N ALA A 192 -37.03 -2.13 0.97
CA ALA A 192 -36.95 -3.13 2.04
C ALA A 192 -37.85 -4.38 1.80
N ALA A 193 -38.86 -4.30 0.94
CA ALA A 193 -39.76 -5.43 0.63
C ALA A 193 -39.19 -6.36 -0.46
N ASN A 194 -38.18 -5.91 -1.21
CA ASN A 194 -37.54 -6.70 -2.24
C ASN A 194 -36.72 -7.87 -1.64
N PRO A 195 -36.32 -8.87 -2.45
CA PRO A 195 -35.35 -9.87 -2.04
C PRO A 195 -34.04 -9.22 -1.59
N LEU A 196 -33.43 -9.77 -0.53
CA LEU A 196 -32.18 -9.23 0.00
C LEU A 196 -31.06 -9.26 -1.05
N SER A 197 -30.47 -8.12 -1.29
CA SER A 197 -29.18 -7.99 -1.96
C SER A 197 -28.30 -7.02 -1.17
N ALA A 198 -27.16 -7.51 -0.71
CA ALA A 198 -26.19 -6.73 0.05
C ALA A 198 -24.78 -6.94 -0.51
N LEU A 199 -24.04 -5.84 -0.68
CA LEU A 199 -22.67 -5.86 -1.15
C LEU A 199 -21.72 -5.96 0.04
N ILE A 200 -20.81 -6.94 0.03
CA ILE A 200 -19.72 -7.02 1.01
C ILE A 200 -18.63 -6.06 0.56
N PHE A 201 -18.41 -4.97 1.30
CA PHE A 201 -17.36 -4.01 0.97
C PHE A 201 -16.08 -4.22 1.80
N ASP A 202 -16.18 -4.87 2.98
CA ASP A 202 -15.01 -5.26 3.78
C ASP A 202 -15.35 -6.46 4.68
N SER A 203 -14.33 -7.04 5.32
CA SER A 203 -14.50 -8.10 6.32
C SER A 203 -13.42 -8.03 7.39
N LEU A 204 -13.75 -8.52 8.58
CA LEU A 204 -12.86 -8.62 9.73
C LEU A 204 -12.96 -10.01 10.33
N TYR A 205 -11.84 -10.61 10.67
CA TYR A 205 -11.82 -11.81 11.49
C TYR A 205 -11.64 -11.45 12.97
N ASP A 206 -12.60 -11.84 13.77
CA ASP A 206 -12.57 -11.74 15.23
C ASP A 206 -12.44 -13.14 15.84
N ALA A 207 -11.52 -13.32 16.81
CA ALA A 207 -11.27 -14.62 17.41
C ALA A 207 -12.48 -15.21 18.16
N TYR A 208 -13.43 -14.37 18.58
CA TYR A 208 -14.62 -14.76 19.34
C TYR A 208 -15.89 -14.82 18.49
N LYS A 209 -16.05 -13.88 17.56
CA LYS A 209 -17.25 -13.74 16.70
C LYS A 209 -17.10 -14.46 15.35
N GLY A 210 -15.89 -14.90 14.99
CA GLY A 210 -15.58 -15.42 13.65
C GLY A 210 -15.47 -14.32 12.62
N VAL A 211 -15.91 -14.59 11.39
CA VAL A 211 -15.91 -13.60 10.34
C VAL A 211 -17.05 -12.61 10.51
N ILE A 212 -16.73 -11.33 10.56
CA ILE A 212 -17.67 -10.20 10.55
C ILE A 212 -17.60 -9.60 9.14
N ILE A 213 -18.70 -9.64 8.39
CA ILE A 213 -18.78 -9.03 7.07
C ILE A 213 -19.41 -7.65 7.17
N PHE A 214 -18.80 -6.67 6.48
CA PHE A 214 -19.28 -5.30 6.39
C PHE A 214 -20.07 -5.16 5.11
N VAL A 215 -21.33 -4.73 5.24
CA VAL A 215 -22.29 -4.77 4.14
C VAL A 215 -22.97 -3.44 3.91
N ARG A 216 -23.18 -3.13 2.65
CA ARG A 216 -24.16 -2.16 2.16
C ARG A 216 -25.41 -2.91 1.71
N ILE A 217 -26.54 -2.70 2.39
CA ILE A 217 -27.82 -3.25 1.96
C ILE A 217 -28.35 -2.43 0.80
N VAL A 218 -28.45 -3.04 -0.37
CA VAL A 218 -28.97 -2.38 -1.58
C VAL A 218 -30.48 -2.57 -1.64
N GLU A 219 -30.96 -3.81 -1.48
CA GLU A 219 -32.37 -4.17 -1.47
C GLU A 219 -32.69 -5.12 -0.32
N GLY A 220 -33.95 -5.10 0.12
CA GLY A 220 -34.44 -6.05 1.11
C GLY A 220 -34.07 -5.71 2.55
N THR A 221 -34.16 -6.71 3.40
CA THR A 221 -33.92 -6.60 4.85
C THR A 221 -33.25 -7.87 5.38
N VAL A 222 -32.27 -7.72 6.26
CA VAL A 222 -31.60 -8.81 6.96
C VAL A 222 -31.71 -8.62 8.47
N LYS A 223 -31.95 -9.71 9.21
CA LYS A 223 -32.06 -9.72 10.66
C LYS A 223 -31.48 -11.03 11.24
N LYS A 224 -31.33 -11.07 12.52
CA LYS A 224 -30.93 -12.30 13.22
C LYS A 224 -31.83 -13.48 12.84
N GLY A 225 -31.23 -14.64 12.53
CA GLY A 225 -31.91 -15.87 12.11
C GLY A 225 -32.21 -15.94 10.62
N THR A 226 -31.94 -14.89 9.82
CA THR A 226 -32.04 -14.95 8.36
C THR A 226 -31.00 -15.93 7.83
N LYS A 227 -31.38 -16.84 6.95
CA LYS A 227 -30.45 -17.70 6.22
C LYS A 227 -29.93 -16.94 5.01
N ILE A 228 -28.69 -16.57 5.03
CA ILE A 228 -28.03 -15.86 3.95
C ILE A 228 -27.22 -16.81 3.08
N ARG A 229 -27.09 -16.46 1.80
CA ARG A 229 -26.25 -17.14 0.81
C ARG A 229 -25.25 -16.16 0.23
N MET A 230 -23.98 -16.56 0.20
CA MET A 230 -22.92 -15.89 -0.55
C MET A 230 -23.03 -16.31 -2.02
N MET A 231 -23.21 -15.37 -2.95
CA MET A 231 -23.48 -15.74 -4.34
C MET A 231 -22.25 -16.29 -5.08
N ALA A 232 -21.04 -15.79 -4.78
CA ALA A 232 -19.81 -16.23 -5.44
C ALA A 232 -19.34 -17.62 -4.98
N THR A 233 -19.51 -17.94 -3.69
CA THR A 233 -19.03 -19.21 -3.11
C THR A 233 -20.14 -20.24 -2.95
N GLY A 234 -21.41 -19.79 -2.93
CA GLY A 234 -22.56 -20.62 -2.66
C GLY A 234 -22.73 -21.01 -1.20
N ALA A 235 -21.88 -20.52 -0.31
CA ALA A 235 -21.94 -20.80 1.13
C ALA A 235 -23.25 -20.28 1.73
N VAL A 236 -23.90 -21.09 2.57
CA VAL A 236 -25.17 -20.75 3.23
C VAL A 236 -24.95 -20.76 4.73
N GLU A 237 -25.26 -19.64 5.39
CA GLU A 237 -25.05 -19.46 6.81
C GLU A 237 -26.24 -18.76 7.47
N GLU A 238 -26.42 -18.99 8.77
CA GLU A 238 -27.46 -18.31 9.54
C GLU A 238 -26.89 -17.07 10.24
N VAL A 239 -27.57 -15.94 10.11
CA VAL A 239 -27.19 -14.69 10.76
C VAL A 239 -27.36 -14.78 12.27
N VAL A 240 -26.25 -14.56 12.98
CA VAL A 240 -26.19 -14.56 14.45
C VAL A 240 -26.53 -13.19 15.01
N GLU A 241 -25.95 -12.14 14.40
CA GLU A 241 -26.12 -10.76 14.82
C GLU A 241 -25.99 -9.83 13.60
N VAL A 242 -26.75 -8.75 13.62
CA VAL A 242 -26.62 -7.62 12.70
C VAL A 242 -26.44 -6.33 13.51
N GLY A 243 -25.79 -5.34 12.96
CA GLY A 243 -25.57 -4.09 13.66
C GLY A 243 -24.92 -3.02 12.79
N TYR A 244 -24.57 -1.91 13.41
CA TYR A 244 -23.90 -0.77 12.80
C TYR A 244 -22.62 -0.40 13.58
N PHE A 245 -21.83 0.50 12.98
CA PHE A 245 -20.51 0.85 13.49
C PHE A 245 -20.59 2.08 14.41
N GLY A 246 -20.15 1.95 15.66
CA GLY A 246 -19.81 3.08 16.53
C GLY A 246 -18.33 3.46 16.39
N ALA A 247 -17.88 4.44 17.18
CA ALA A 247 -16.46 4.77 17.26
C ALA A 247 -15.70 3.62 17.94
N GLY A 248 -14.99 2.81 17.15
CA GLY A 248 -14.21 1.68 17.63
C GLY A 248 -15.01 0.49 18.20
N GLN A 249 -16.34 0.41 17.97
CA GLN A 249 -17.17 -0.65 18.50
C GLN A 249 -18.31 -1.06 17.58
N PHE A 250 -18.74 -2.32 17.68
CA PHE A 250 -19.88 -2.88 16.98
C PHE A 250 -21.14 -2.73 17.84
N ILE A 251 -22.19 -2.08 17.31
CA ILE A 251 -23.45 -1.83 18.03
C ILE A 251 -24.54 -2.69 17.40
N PRO A 252 -25.07 -3.73 18.12
CA PRO A 252 -26.12 -4.57 17.61
C PRO A 252 -27.43 -3.79 17.35
N CYS A 253 -28.19 -4.23 16.33
CA CYS A 253 -29.54 -3.72 16.06
C CYS A 253 -30.47 -4.87 15.70
N ASP A 254 -31.78 -4.56 15.58
CA ASP A 254 -32.79 -5.58 15.30
C ASP A 254 -32.73 -6.06 13.84
N GLU A 255 -32.49 -5.12 12.90
CA GLU A 255 -32.44 -5.40 11.47
C GLU A 255 -31.62 -4.34 10.72
N LEU A 256 -31.13 -4.71 9.53
CA LEU A 256 -30.59 -3.81 8.53
C LEU A 256 -31.48 -3.90 7.29
N SER A 257 -31.90 -2.76 6.77
CA SER A 257 -32.79 -2.65 5.59
C SER A 257 -32.14 -1.85 4.46
N ALA A 258 -32.78 -1.85 3.31
CA ALA A 258 -32.32 -1.16 2.11
C ALA A 258 -31.82 0.26 2.42
N GLY A 259 -30.64 0.59 1.90
CA GLY A 259 -29.97 1.85 2.13
C GLY A 259 -29.03 1.90 3.34
N MET A 260 -29.05 0.92 4.23
CA MET A 260 -28.21 0.92 5.42
C MET A 260 -26.84 0.33 5.17
N VAL A 261 -25.86 0.89 5.87
CA VAL A 261 -24.50 0.34 6.02
C VAL A 261 -24.38 -0.26 7.42
N GLY A 262 -23.83 -1.47 7.51
CA GLY A 262 -23.68 -2.16 8.77
C GLY A 262 -22.85 -3.42 8.67
N TYR A 263 -22.91 -4.24 9.71
CA TYR A 263 -22.20 -5.51 9.76
C TYR A 263 -23.16 -6.69 9.98
N ILE A 264 -22.74 -7.85 9.52
CA ILE A 264 -23.40 -9.13 9.75
C ILE A 264 -22.36 -10.08 10.34
N THR A 265 -22.72 -10.76 11.44
CA THR A 265 -22.01 -11.94 11.90
C THR A 265 -22.84 -13.17 11.60
N ALA A 266 -22.21 -14.15 11.00
CA ALA A 266 -22.77 -15.47 10.79
C ALA A 266 -21.74 -16.51 11.27
N SER A 267 -22.17 -17.75 11.47
CA SER A 267 -21.26 -18.80 11.97
C SER A 267 -20.22 -19.26 10.92
N ILE A 268 -19.70 -18.32 10.16
CA ILE A 268 -18.75 -18.58 9.08
C ILE A 268 -17.42 -19.03 9.69
N LYS A 269 -17.09 -20.30 9.45
CA LYS A 269 -15.87 -20.92 10.00
C LYS A 269 -14.67 -20.76 9.08
N ASN A 270 -14.92 -20.69 7.79
CA ASN A 270 -13.87 -20.57 6.79
C ASN A 270 -13.95 -19.18 6.13
N VAL A 271 -12.91 -18.40 6.29
CA VAL A 271 -12.85 -17.04 5.72
C VAL A 271 -12.88 -17.07 4.18
N GLN A 272 -12.40 -18.13 3.56
CA GLN A 272 -12.47 -18.30 2.10
C GLN A 272 -13.93 -18.38 1.58
N ASP A 273 -14.90 -18.60 2.44
CA ASP A 273 -16.33 -18.62 2.10
C ASP A 273 -16.91 -17.20 1.96
N THR A 274 -16.19 -16.16 2.43
CA THR A 274 -16.55 -14.76 2.27
C THR A 274 -15.51 -14.05 1.41
N ARG A 275 -15.96 -13.43 0.35
CA ARG A 275 -15.10 -12.61 -0.53
C ARG A 275 -15.62 -11.17 -0.51
N VAL A 276 -14.71 -10.24 -0.34
CA VAL A 276 -15.05 -8.83 -0.52
C VAL A 276 -15.45 -8.60 -1.98
N GLY A 277 -16.57 -7.90 -2.18
CA GLY A 277 -17.19 -7.74 -3.49
C GLY A 277 -18.24 -8.81 -3.82
N ASP A 278 -18.43 -9.81 -2.96
CA ASP A 278 -19.53 -10.78 -3.13
C ASP A 278 -20.88 -10.18 -2.74
N THR A 279 -21.93 -10.76 -3.27
CA THR A 279 -23.31 -10.43 -2.94
C THR A 279 -23.88 -11.40 -1.93
N VAL A 280 -24.42 -10.85 -0.85
CA VAL A 280 -25.20 -11.60 0.14
C VAL A 280 -26.68 -11.52 -0.23
N THR A 281 -27.34 -12.67 -0.33
CA THR A 281 -28.77 -12.75 -0.61
C THR A 281 -29.49 -13.64 0.41
N ASP A 282 -30.81 -13.54 0.47
CA ASP A 282 -31.65 -14.46 1.25
C ASP A 282 -31.66 -15.84 0.58
N ASN A 283 -31.33 -16.89 1.31
CA ASN A 283 -31.31 -18.24 0.77
C ASN A 283 -32.68 -18.74 0.29
N ASP A 284 -33.75 -18.29 0.95
CA ASP A 284 -35.13 -18.73 0.64
C ASP A 284 -35.77 -17.89 -0.48
N ARG A 285 -35.25 -16.65 -0.69
CA ARG A 285 -35.69 -15.72 -1.76
C ARG A 285 -34.48 -15.08 -2.43
N PRO A 286 -33.63 -15.86 -3.10
CA PRO A 286 -32.37 -15.34 -3.66
C PRO A 286 -32.64 -14.39 -4.83
N VAL A 287 -31.80 -13.38 -4.99
CA VAL A 287 -31.75 -12.56 -6.21
C VAL A 287 -31.19 -13.37 -7.38
N SER A 288 -31.58 -13.04 -8.60
CA SER A 288 -31.17 -13.76 -9.81
C SER A 288 -29.76 -13.42 -10.26
N GLU A 289 -29.29 -12.19 -10.02
CA GLU A 289 -28.00 -11.67 -10.46
C GLU A 289 -27.24 -11.07 -9.29
N PRO A 290 -25.91 -11.27 -9.23
CA PRO A 290 -25.10 -10.63 -8.20
C PRO A 290 -24.98 -9.12 -8.49
N LEU A 291 -24.76 -8.34 -7.44
CA LEU A 291 -24.36 -6.93 -7.58
C LEU A 291 -23.01 -6.84 -8.31
N PRO A 292 -22.72 -5.73 -8.99
CA PRO A 292 -21.39 -5.49 -9.55
C PRO A 292 -20.33 -5.65 -8.45
N GLY A 293 -19.45 -6.63 -8.63
CA GLY A 293 -18.37 -6.88 -7.69
C GLY A 293 -17.12 -6.07 -8.03
N TYR A 294 -16.11 -6.14 -7.15
CA TYR A 294 -14.83 -5.49 -7.39
C TYR A 294 -13.97 -6.28 -8.38
N LYS A 295 -13.15 -5.55 -9.14
CA LYS A 295 -12.09 -6.17 -9.94
C LYS A 295 -11.09 -6.82 -8.99
N LYS A 296 -10.67 -8.05 -9.32
CA LYS A 296 -9.60 -8.72 -8.57
C LYS A 296 -8.31 -7.91 -8.73
N VAL A 297 -7.73 -7.50 -7.61
CA VAL A 297 -6.44 -6.82 -7.63
C VAL A 297 -5.33 -7.84 -7.61
N ASN A 298 -4.39 -7.68 -8.52
CA ASN A 298 -3.18 -8.49 -8.55
C ASN A 298 -2.05 -7.72 -7.86
N PRO A 299 -1.26 -8.39 -7.03
CA PRO A 299 -0.06 -7.78 -6.47
C PRO A 299 0.87 -7.28 -7.57
N MET A 300 1.51 -6.15 -7.32
CA MET A 300 2.48 -5.54 -8.24
C MET A 300 3.91 -5.73 -7.77
N VAL A 301 4.13 -5.86 -6.47
CA VAL A 301 5.45 -6.00 -5.84
C VAL A 301 5.52 -7.33 -5.13
N TYR A 302 6.62 -8.05 -5.31
CA TYR A 302 6.86 -9.35 -4.70
C TYR A 302 8.17 -9.36 -3.95
N CYS A 303 8.17 -9.89 -2.71
CA CYS A 303 9.40 -10.19 -2.00
C CYS A 303 9.30 -11.48 -1.19
N GLY A 304 10.43 -12.05 -0.83
CA GLY A 304 10.50 -13.16 0.11
C GLY A 304 10.53 -12.65 1.55
N LEU A 305 9.70 -13.23 2.43
CA LEU A 305 9.71 -13.01 3.86
C LEU A 305 10.21 -14.28 4.56
N TYR A 306 11.29 -14.15 5.31
CA TYR A 306 11.93 -15.26 6.01
C TYR A 306 12.03 -14.94 7.51
N PRO A 307 11.71 -15.87 8.42
CA PRO A 307 11.96 -15.65 9.83
C PRO A 307 13.48 -15.66 10.08
N ALA A 308 13.99 -14.70 10.85
CA ALA A 308 15.40 -14.65 11.24
C ALA A 308 15.82 -15.91 12.04
N ASP A 309 14.89 -16.48 12.81
CA ASP A 309 15.00 -17.79 13.41
C ASP A 309 14.13 -18.81 12.63
N GLY A 310 14.80 -19.73 11.94
CA GLY A 310 14.11 -20.75 11.13
C GLY A 310 13.12 -21.64 11.89
N ALA A 311 13.22 -21.71 13.22
CA ALA A 311 12.26 -22.42 14.08
C ALA A 311 10.86 -21.74 14.07
N LYS A 312 10.79 -20.44 13.73
CA LYS A 312 9.56 -19.65 13.67
C LYS A 312 8.83 -19.70 12.32
N TYR A 313 9.20 -20.60 11.41
CA TYR A 313 8.53 -20.72 10.10
C TYR A 313 7.01 -20.95 10.23
N GLN A 314 6.60 -21.81 11.15
CA GLN A 314 5.18 -22.10 11.37
C GLN A 314 4.44 -20.89 11.95
N ASP A 315 5.08 -20.15 12.86
CA ASP A 315 4.52 -18.92 13.44
C ASP A 315 4.31 -17.85 12.35
N LEU A 316 5.29 -17.70 11.42
CA LEU A 316 5.16 -16.80 10.28
C LEU A 316 4.01 -17.20 9.36
N ARG A 317 3.83 -18.49 9.10
CA ARG A 317 2.71 -18.98 8.29
C ARG A 317 1.37 -18.61 8.92
N GLU A 318 1.19 -18.89 10.21
CA GLU A 318 -0.04 -18.60 10.93
C GLU A 318 -0.32 -17.08 11.00
N ALA A 319 0.73 -16.26 11.15
CA ALA A 319 0.60 -14.81 11.13
C ALA A 319 0.17 -14.29 9.75
N LEU A 320 0.77 -14.78 8.67
CA LEU A 320 0.37 -14.43 7.29
C LEU A 320 -1.06 -14.86 6.98
N GLU A 321 -1.47 -16.07 7.38
CA GLU A 321 -2.84 -16.55 7.24
C GLU A 321 -3.83 -15.61 7.98
N LYS A 322 -3.51 -15.19 9.20
CA LYS A 322 -4.35 -14.24 9.96
C LYS A 322 -4.39 -12.85 9.33
N LEU A 323 -3.26 -12.35 8.84
CA LEU A 323 -3.24 -11.04 8.15
C LEU A 323 -4.05 -11.08 6.86
N GLN A 324 -3.96 -12.15 6.07
CA GLN A 324 -4.72 -12.32 4.83
C GLN A 324 -6.24 -12.31 5.06
N LEU A 325 -6.72 -12.71 6.26
CA LEU A 325 -8.13 -12.64 6.61
C LEU A 325 -8.65 -11.20 6.67
N ASN A 326 -7.78 -10.27 7.06
CA ASN A 326 -8.09 -8.86 7.22
C ASN A 326 -7.60 -8.00 6.05
N ASP A 327 -6.79 -8.61 5.16
CA ASP A 327 -6.22 -7.96 3.99
C ASP A 327 -6.28 -8.91 2.79
N ALA A 328 -7.35 -8.83 2.03
CA ALA A 328 -7.59 -9.70 0.87
C ALA A 328 -6.62 -9.46 -0.29
N SER A 329 -5.83 -8.39 -0.26
CA SER A 329 -4.83 -8.09 -1.28
C SER A 329 -3.51 -8.84 -1.04
N LEU A 330 -3.23 -9.26 0.19
CA LEU A 330 -2.04 -10.03 0.55
C LEU A 330 -2.11 -11.44 -0.04
N GLN A 331 -1.13 -11.77 -0.86
CA GLN A 331 -0.95 -13.12 -1.41
C GLN A 331 0.38 -13.68 -0.94
N PHE A 332 0.43 -14.96 -0.62
CA PHE A 332 1.70 -15.60 -0.23
C PHE A 332 1.71 -17.07 -0.63
N GLU A 333 2.89 -17.56 -0.92
CA GLU A 333 3.17 -18.96 -1.23
C GLU A 333 4.48 -19.41 -0.56
N PRO A 334 4.63 -20.68 -0.21
CA PRO A 334 5.86 -21.19 0.38
C PRO A 334 7.05 -21.01 -0.57
N GLU A 335 8.17 -20.55 -0.02
CA GLU A 335 9.42 -20.36 -0.76
C GLU A 335 10.59 -20.90 0.06
N THR A 336 11.66 -21.31 -0.63
CA THR A 336 12.89 -21.77 0.00
C THR A 336 14.08 -21.04 -0.61
N SER A 337 14.92 -20.49 0.23
CA SER A 337 16.20 -19.88 -0.14
C SER A 337 17.35 -20.73 0.41
N ILE A 338 18.41 -20.87 -0.37
CA ILE A 338 19.62 -21.58 0.07
C ILE A 338 20.29 -20.81 1.22
N ALA A 339 20.25 -19.48 1.16
CA ALA A 339 20.86 -18.61 2.15
C ALA A 339 20.01 -18.42 3.41
N LEU A 340 18.68 -18.34 3.29
CA LEU A 340 17.75 -17.95 4.37
C LEU A 340 16.87 -19.09 4.88
N GLY A 341 16.85 -20.26 4.20
CA GLY A 341 16.03 -21.39 4.57
C GLY A 341 14.58 -21.30 4.08
N PHE A 342 13.62 -21.72 4.91
CA PHE A 342 12.20 -21.74 4.58
C PHE A 342 11.55 -20.38 4.89
N GLY A 343 10.74 -19.88 3.96
CA GLY A 343 10.00 -18.63 4.07
C GLY A 343 8.78 -18.63 3.15
N PHE A 344 8.33 -17.42 2.82
CA PHE A 344 7.18 -17.22 1.94
C PHE A 344 7.48 -16.14 0.90
N ARG A 345 7.13 -16.40 -0.34
CA ARG A 345 7.03 -15.39 -1.39
C ARG A 345 5.72 -14.66 -1.22
N CYS A 346 5.76 -13.37 -0.93
CA CYS A 346 4.59 -12.55 -0.68
C CYS A 346 4.41 -11.52 -1.79
N GLY A 347 3.16 -11.29 -2.18
CA GLY A 347 2.76 -10.27 -3.14
C GLY A 347 2.03 -9.11 -2.46
N PHE A 348 2.37 -7.90 -2.82
CA PHE A 348 1.91 -6.64 -2.23
C PHE A 348 1.43 -5.67 -3.31
N LEU A 349 0.57 -4.73 -2.94
CA LEU A 349 0.08 -3.68 -3.84
C LEU A 349 1.17 -2.67 -4.20
N GLY A 350 2.06 -2.37 -3.25
CA GLY A 350 3.17 -1.45 -3.42
C GLY A 350 4.16 -1.58 -2.27
N LEU A 351 5.15 -0.67 -2.20
CA LEU A 351 6.15 -0.69 -1.12
C LEU A 351 5.58 -0.33 0.25
N LEU A 352 4.71 0.67 0.30
CA LEU A 352 4.08 1.06 1.57
C LEU A 352 3.26 -0.08 2.14
N HIS A 353 2.55 -0.81 1.30
CA HIS A 353 1.82 -2.02 1.72
C HIS A 353 2.78 -3.09 2.27
N LEU A 354 3.92 -3.33 1.61
CA LEU A 354 4.96 -4.26 2.09
C LEU A 354 5.49 -3.84 3.46
N GLU A 355 5.86 -2.57 3.63
CA GLU A 355 6.38 -2.05 4.90
C GLU A 355 5.38 -2.21 6.04
N ILE A 356 4.10 -1.93 5.78
CA ILE A 356 3.03 -2.07 6.77
C ILE A 356 2.84 -3.53 7.18
N ILE A 357 2.79 -4.45 6.21
CA ILE A 357 2.65 -5.89 6.52
C ILE A 357 3.86 -6.39 7.30
N GLN A 358 5.08 -5.99 6.93
CA GLN A 358 6.29 -6.33 7.67
C GLN A 358 6.22 -5.81 9.10
N GLU A 359 5.90 -4.53 9.29
CA GLU A 359 5.83 -3.89 10.60
C GLU A 359 4.73 -4.53 11.49
N ARG A 360 3.60 -4.90 10.90
CA ARG A 360 2.55 -5.66 11.60
C ARG A 360 3.01 -7.04 12.04
N LEU A 361 3.71 -7.78 11.18
CA LEU A 361 4.29 -9.09 11.53
C LEU A 361 5.29 -8.96 12.69
N GLU A 362 6.11 -7.91 12.69
CA GLU A 362 7.08 -7.65 13.75
C GLU A 362 6.39 -7.24 15.06
N ARG A 363 5.43 -6.30 15.04
CA ARG A 363 4.79 -5.75 16.24
C ARG A 363 3.67 -6.61 16.81
N GLU A 364 2.75 -7.09 15.96
CA GLU A 364 1.56 -7.83 16.40
C GLU A 364 1.88 -9.31 16.70
N TYR A 365 2.85 -9.90 15.96
CA TYR A 365 3.18 -11.32 16.08
C TYR A 365 4.58 -11.59 16.65
N ASN A 366 5.35 -10.54 16.97
CA ASN A 366 6.70 -10.64 17.55
C ASN A 366 7.65 -11.52 16.72
N LEU A 367 7.64 -11.31 15.40
CA LEU A 367 8.47 -12.03 14.44
C LEU A 367 9.62 -11.12 13.98
N ASP A 368 10.86 -11.59 14.11
CA ASP A 368 12.01 -10.97 13.47
C ASP A 368 12.11 -11.51 12.04
N LEU A 369 12.07 -10.62 11.04
CA LEU A 369 11.98 -10.99 9.63
C LEU A 369 13.21 -10.54 8.85
N VAL A 370 13.61 -11.36 7.89
CA VAL A 370 14.52 -10.99 6.81
C VAL A 370 13.71 -10.90 5.53
N THR A 371 13.71 -9.71 4.91
CA THR A 371 13.04 -9.46 3.63
C THR A 371 14.06 -9.49 2.51
N THR A 372 13.73 -10.17 1.41
CA THR A 372 14.51 -10.07 0.17
C THR A 372 14.17 -8.77 -0.53
N ALA A 373 14.95 -8.40 -1.54
CA ALA A 373 14.63 -7.25 -2.36
C ALA A 373 13.26 -7.39 -3.01
N PRO A 374 12.40 -6.35 -2.91
CA PRO A 374 11.17 -6.31 -3.68
C PRO A 374 11.47 -6.37 -5.18
N GLY A 375 10.61 -7.00 -5.93
CA GLY A 375 10.71 -7.11 -7.37
C GLY A 375 9.32 -7.16 -8.01
N VAL A 376 9.28 -7.08 -9.32
CA VAL A 376 8.05 -7.16 -10.12
C VAL A 376 7.94 -8.53 -10.78
N ILE A 377 6.77 -8.84 -11.33
CA ILE A 377 6.61 -10.02 -12.19
C ILE A 377 7.17 -9.69 -13.57
N TYR A 378 8.09 -10.51 -14.07
CA TYR A 378 8.56 -10.45 -15.46
C TYR A 378 7.94 -11.59 -16.25
N LYS A 379 7.63 -11.35 -17.51
CA LYS A 379 7.23 -12.42 -18.43
C LYS A 379 8.44 -12.89 -19.22
N VAL A 380 8.73 -14.17 -19.11
CA VAL A 380 9.83 -14.81 -19.84
C VAL A 380 9.23 -15.66 -20.94
N HIS A 381 9.49 -15.26 -22.18
CA HIS A 381 9.13 -16.02 -23.37
C HIS A 381 10.24 -16.97 -23.72
N LYS A 382 9.95 -18.28 -23.66
CA LYS A 382 10.92 -19.32 -23.98
C LYS A 382 10.94 -19.63 -25.48
N THR A 383 12.06 -20.12 -25.94
CA THR A 383 12.27 -20.57 -27.35
C THR A 383 11.30 -21.66 -27.78
N ASN A 384 10.73 -22.44 -26.86
CA ASN A 384 9.70 -23.44 -27.11
C ASN A 384 8.27 -22.87 -27.22
N GLY A 385 8.09 -21.55 -27.08
CA GLY A 385 6.80 -20.86 -27.11
C GLY A 385 6.05 -20.79 -25.77
N GLU A 386 6.60 -21.36 -24.71
CA GLU A 386 6.05 -21.24 -23.35
C GLU A 386 6.31 -19.83 -22.79
N VAL A 387 5.32 -19.25 -22.10
CA VAL A 387 5.45 -17.99 -21.37
C VAL A 387 5.32 -18.28 -19.89
N ILE A 388 6.31 -17.87 -19.12
CA ILE A 388 6.31 -18.04 -17.67
C ILE A 388 6.34 -16.69 -16.95
N ASP A 389 5.60 -16.58 -15.86
CA ASP A 389 5.64 -15.45 -14.95
C ASP A 389 6.77 -15.66 -13.95
N LEU A 390 7.78 -14.79 -14.00
CA LEU A 390 8.98 -14.86 -13.18
C LEU A 390 8.86 -13.86 -12.02
N THR A 391 8.58 -14.36 -10.84
CA THR A 391 8.48 -13.57 -9.59
C THR A 391 9.77 -13.60 -8.77
N ASN A 392 10.54 -14.71 -8.86
CA ASN A 392 11.80 -14.89 -8.14
C ASN A 392 12.97 -15.00 -9.14
N PRO A 393 13.99 -14.12 -9.04
CA PRO A 393 15.17 -14.18 -9.91
C PRO A 393 15.90 -15.54 -9.92
N SER A 394 15.84 -16.29 -8.81
CA SER A 394 16.48 -17.61 -8.70
C SER A 394 15.82 -18.66 -9.60
N ASN A 395 14.58 -18.44 -10.02
CA ASN A 395 13.83 -19.34 -10.93
C ASN A 395 14.01 -18.97 -12.41
N MET A 396 14.94 -18.05 -12.73
CA MET A 396 15.19 -17.64 -14.10
C MET A 396 15.69 -18.84 -14.93
N PRO A 397 15.08 -19.16 -16.09
CA PRO A 397 15.54 -20.21 -16.99
C PRO A 397 16.96 -19.95 -17.49
N ASP A 398 17.59 -21.00 -18.03
CA ASP A 398 18.89 -20.85 -18.69
C ASP A 398 18.77 -19.81 -19.83
N PRO A 399 19.74 -18.89 -19.99
CA PRO A 399 19.71 -17.88 -21.05
C PRO A 399 19.51 -18.47 -22.47
N SER A 400 19.92 -19.71 -22.70
CA SER A 400 19.70 -20.39 -23.99
C SER A 400 18.25 -20.81 -24.26
N GLU A 401 17.43 -20.89 -23.23
CA GLU A 401 16.00 -21.18 -23.32
C GLU A 401 15.14 -19.94 -23.49
N ILE A 402 15.69 -18.74 -23.27
CA ILE A 402 14.98 -17.47 -23.31
C ILE A 402 15.04 -16.88 -24.72
N ASP A 403 13.87 -16.60 -25.31
CA ASP A 403 13.76 -15.84 -26.56
C ASP A 403 13.82 -14.34 -26.28
N TYR A 404 12.92 -13.86 -25.40
CA TYR A 404 12.92 -12.48 -24.89
C TYR A 404 12.19 -12.39 -23.55
N MET A 405 12.35 -11.25 -22.90
CA MET A 405 11.67 -10.94 -21.65
C MET A 405 10.86 -9.64 -21.77
N GLU A 406 9.76 -9.59 -21.02
CA GLU A 406 8.94 -8.38 -20.87
C GLU A 406 8.93 -7.94 -19.42
N GLU A 407 8.94 -6.61 -19.22
CA GLU A 407 8.78 -5.98 -17.92
C GLU A 407 7.44 -5.23 -17.84
N PRO A 408 6.83 -5.13 -16.64
CA PRO A 408 5.62 -4.36 -16.46
C PRO A 408 5.90 -2.86 -16.57
N MET A 409 5.06 -2.17 -17.33
CA MET A 409 5.10 -0.73 -17.54
C MET A 409 3.91 -0.06 -16.88
N VAL A 410 4.11 1.15 -16.42
CA VAL A 410 3.05 2.01 -15.89
C VAL A 410 2.95 3.30 -16.70
N SER A 411 1.73 3.80 -16.83
CA SER A 411 1.45 5.17 -17.25
C SER A 411 1.43 6.04 -16.00
N ALA A 412 2.35 6.98 -15.93
CA ALA A 412 2.60 7.83 -14.78
C ALA A 412 2.18 9.27 -15.05
N GLU A 413 1.47 9.87 -14.10
CA GLU A 413 1.10 11.27 -14.08
C GLU A 413 1.79 11.98 -12.92
N ILE A 414 2.58 13.00 -13.25
CA ILE A 414 3.36 13.76 -12.27
C ILE A 414 2.95 15.22 -12.36
N MET A 415 2.27 15.68 -11.31
CA MET A 415 1.94 17.10 -11.19
C MET A 415 3.06 17.81 -10.44
N VAL A 416 3.56 18.91 -11.01
CA VAL A 416 4.70 19.64 -10.46
C VAL A 416 4.63 21.11 -10.81
N THR A 417 5.18 21.98 -9.96
CA THR A 417 5.33 23.41 -10.29
C THR A 417 6.35 23.61 -11.42
N THR A 418 6.13 24.60 -12.27
CA THR A 418 6.93 24.85 -13.48
C THR A 418 8.43 25.02 -13.22
N GLU A 419 8.80 25.48 -12.01
CA GLU A 419 10.18 25.62 -11.56
C GLU A 419 10.92 24.26 -11.53
N PHE A 420 10.24 23.18 -11.19
CA PHE A 420 10.84 21.85 -11.02
C PHE A 420 10.63 20.89 -12.22
N VAL A 421 9.96 21.33 -13.29
CA VAL A 421 9.73 20.50 -14.49
C VAL A 421 11.05 19.89 -15.01
N GLY A 422 12.10 20.71 -15.16
CA GLY A 422 13.40 20.23 -15.64
C GLY A 422 14.04 19.14 -14.77
N PRO A 423 14.18 19.34 -13.46
CA PRO A 423 14.66 18.32 -12.52
C PRO A 423 13.85 17.02 -12.53
N ILE A 424 12.52 17.11 -12.65
CA ILE A 424 11.64 15.92 -12.67
C ILE A 424 11.73 15.19 -14.01
N MET A 425 11.75 15.90 -15.14
CA MET A 425 11.98 15.27 -16.45
C MET A 425 13.31 14.51 -16.48
N LYS A 426 14.36 15.08 -15.87
CA LYS A 426 15.66 14.42 -15.74
C LYS A 426 15.56 13.15 -14.89
N LEU A 427 14.82 13.18 -13.77
CA LEU A 427 14.58 12.00 -12.93
C LEU A 427 13.90 10.89 -13.74
N CYS A 428 12.80 11.20 -14.44
CA CYS A 428 12.09 10.22 -15.26
C CYS A 428 13.00 9.63 -16.37
N GLN A 429 13.85 10.43 -16.97
CA GLN A 429 14.80 9.97 -17.97
C GLN A 429 15.88 9.05 -17.38
N GLU A 430 16.40 9.35 -16.19
CA GLU A 430 17.32 8.49 -15.43
C GLU A 430 16.67 7.14 -15.10
N ARG A 431 15.34 7.10 -14.93
CA ARG A 431 14.53 5.90 -14.69
C ARG A 431 13.94 5.27 -15.96
N ARG A 432 14.55 5.51 -17.10
CA ARG A 432 14.14 4.95 -18.41
C ARG A 432 12.72 5.35 -18.85
N GLY A 433 12.19 6.44 -18.31
CA GLY A 433 10.87 6.92 -18.65
C GLY A 433 10.77 7.39 -20.10
N VAL A 434 9.68 7.01 -20.75
CA VAL A 434 9.30 7.48 -22.09
C VAL A 434 8.33 8.64 -21.92
N TYR A 435 8.73 9.81 -22.42
CA TYR A 435 7.92 11.01 -22.35
C TYR A 435 6.73 10.95 -23.30
N ASN A 436 5.51 11.08 -22.78
CA ASN A 436 4.26 11.05 -23.55
C ASN A 436 3.66 12.43 -23.78
N GLY A 437 3.96 13.40 -22.90
CA GLY A 437 3.45 14.76 -23.04
C GLY A 437 3.55 15.57 -21.75
N MET A 438 3.26 16.85 -21.89
CA MET A 438 3.16 17.78 -20.78
C MET A 438 1.99 18.74 -21.05
N GLU A 439 1.17 18.93 -20.05
CA GLU A 439 0.05 19.88 -20.08
C GLU A 439 0.27 20.91 -18.97
N TYR A 440 0.11 22.19 -19.31
CA TYR A 440 0.10 23.24 -18.30
C TYR A 440 -1.32 23.37 -17.77
N ILE A 441 -1.51 23.03 -16.51
CA ILE A 441 -2.80 23.16 -15.84
C ILE A 441 -3.02 24.63 -15.48
N GLU A 442 -1.94 25.30 -15.03
CA GLU A 442 -1.89 26.73 -14.74
C GLU A 442 -0.55 27.33 -15.20
N GLN A 443 -0.38 28.65 -15.05
CA GLN A 443 0.91 29.30 -15.33
C GLN A 443 2.05 28.77 -14.46
N THR A 444 1.72 28.25 -13.26
CA THR A 444 2.67 27.80 -12.24
C THR A 444 2.77 26.29 -12.13
N ARG A 445 1.86 25.51 -12.75
CA ARG A 445 1.77 24.05 -12.61
C ARG A 445 1.72 23.32 -13.95
N ALA A 446 2.42 22.21 -14.03
CA ALA A 446 2.45 21.32 -15.18
C ALA A 446 2.15 19.88 -14.77
N LEU A 447 1.40 19.17 -15.61
CA LEU A 447 1.18 17.73 -15.55
C LEU A 447 2.09 17.07 -16.57
N LEU A 448 3.03 16.26 -16.11
CA LEU A 448 3.93 15.47 -16.92
C LEU A 448 3.38 14.06 -17.07
N LYS A 449 3.34 13.54 -18.29
CA LYS A 449 2.88 12.18 -18.59
C LYS A 449 4.06 11.35 -19.11
N TYR A 450 4.31 10.22 -18.43
CA TYR A 450 5.41 9.31 -18.74
C TYR A 450 4.96 7.87 -18.71
N ASP A 451 5.56 7.03 -19.55
CA ASP A 451 5.56 5.59 -19.33
C ASP A 451 6.86 5.19 -18.65
N LEU A 452 6.75 4.50 -17.53
CA LEU A 452 7.89 4.10 -16.70
C LEU A 452 7.87 2.60 -16.45
N PRO A 453 9.03 1.93 -16.43
CA PRO A 453 9.09 0.56 -15.95
C PRO A 453 8.76 0.51 -14.46
N LEU A 454 7.83 -0.36 -14.07
CA LEU A 454 7.39 -0.46 -12.68
C LEU A 454 8.57 -0.71 -11.72
N ASN A 455 9.53 -1.53 -12.11
CA ASN A 455 10.71 -1.82 -11.29
C ASN A 455 11.61 -0.60 -11.02
N GLU A 456 11.55 0.46 -11.85
CA GLU A 456 12.34 1.68 -11.65
C GLU A 456 11.67 2.68 -10.71
N ILE A 457 10.38 2.50 -10.39
CA ILE A 457 9.63 3.39 -9.48
C ILE A 457 9.39 2.80 -8.10
N ILE A 458 9.56 1.47 -7.95
CA ILE A 458 9.26 0.77 -6.69
C ILE A 458 10.18 1.22 -5.55
N TYR A 459 11.44 1.54 -5.80
CA TYR A 459 12.39 1.74 -4.71
C TYR A 459 12.37 3.18 -4.16
N ASP A 460 13.08 4.06 -4.74
CA ASP A 460 13.40 5.41 -4.21
C ASP A 460 12.85 6.55 -5.08
N PHE A 461 12.04 6.20 -6.10
CA PHE A 461 11.53 7.19 -7.05
C PHE A 461 10.68 8.26 -6.38
N PHE A 462 9.80 7.88 -5.46
CA PHE A 462 8.92 8.81 -4.75
C PHE A 462 9.72 9.77 -3.86
N ASP A 463 10.73 9.27 -3.15
CA ASP A 463 11.60 10.08 -2.31
C ASP A 463 12.47 11.01 -3.15
N ALA A 464 13.00 10.52 -4.28
CA ALA A 464 13.73 11.33 -5.24
C ALA A 464 12.85 12.41 -5.87
N LEU A 465 11.58 12.09 -6.18
CA LEU A 465 10.60 13.01 -6.70
C LEU A 465 10.34 14.16 -5.70
N LYS A 466 10.04 13.83 -4.46
CA LYS A 466 9.82 14.81 -3.37
C LYS A 466 11.07 15.65 -3.11
N SER A 467 12.23 15.03 -3.03
CA SER A 467 13.49 15.73 -2.80
C SER A 467 13.81 16.73 -3.92
N ARG A 468 13.67 16.32 -5.20
CA ARG A 468 13.96 17.19 -6.36
C ARG A 468 12.94 18.29 -6.60
N SER A 469 11.73 18.13 -6.05
CA SER A 469 10.65 19.12 -6.15
C SER A 469 10.42 19.90 -4.85
N ARG A 470 11.24 19.70 -3.81
CA ARG A 470 11.05 20.27 -2.47
C ARG A 470 9.67 19.95 -1.86
N GLY A 471 9.12 18.80 -2.20
CA GLY A 471 7.81 18.35 -1.75
C GLY A 471 6.63 18.82 -2.60
N TYR A 472 6.86 19.60 -3.68
CA TYR A 472 5.80 20.13 -4.53
C TYR A 472 5.33 19.21 -5.66
N ALA A 473 5.96 18.05 -5.87
CA ALA A 473 5.50 17.10 -6.87
C ALA A 473 4.62 16.03 -6.26
N SER A 474 3.48 15.79 -6.88
CA SER A 474 2.64 14.61 -6.64
C SER A 474 2.74 13.62 -7.80
N PHE A 475 2.48 12.37 -7.50
CA PHE A 475 2.68 11.25 -8.41
C PHE A 475 1.55 10.26 -8.29
N ASP A 476 1.00 9.88 -9.42
CA ASP A 476 0.06 8.77 -9.55
C ASP A 476 0.42 7.92 -10.77
N TYR A 477 0.01 6.65 -10.78
CA TYR A 477 0.30 5.75 -11.89
C TYR A 477 -0.71 4.62 -12.02
N GLU A 478 -0.87 4.15 -13.24
CA GLU A 478 -1.69 2.99 -13.58
C GLU A 478 -0.89 1.96 -14.39
N MET A 479 -1.27 0.70 -14.26
CA MET A 479 -0.65 -0.37 -15.04
C MET A 479 -1.00 -0.22 -16.52
N LYS A 480 0.02 -0.02 -17.37
CA LYS A 480 -0.11 0.04 -18.82
C LYS A 480 -0.10 -1.34 -19.49
N GLY A 481 0.65 -2.28 -18.91
CA GLY A 481 0.85 -3.63 -19.46
C GLY A 481 2.32 -4.04 -19.43
N TYR A 482 2.72 -4.91 -20.36
CA TYR A 482 4.07 -5.44 -20.44
C TYR A 482 4.74 -4.99 -21.74
N GLU A 483 6.01 -4.63 -21.68
CA GLU A 483 6.83 -4.27 -22.84
C GLU A 483 8.14 -5.04 -22.86
N ARG A 484 8.59 -5.42 -24.07
CA ARG A 484 9.85 -6.15 -24.26
C ARG A 484 11.03 -5.30 -23.80
N SER A 485 11.91 -5.91 -23.00
CA SER A 485 13.09 -5.24 -22.46
C SER A 485 14.30 -6.16 -22.42
N ASN A 486 15.49 -5.56 -22.49
CA ASN A 486 16.75 -6.29 -22.38
C ASN A 486 17.14 -6.44 -20.90
N LEU A 487 16.65 -7.50 -20.28
CA LEU A 487 16.81 -7.79 -18.86
C LEU A 487 17.86 -8.88 -18.64
N VAL A 488 18.58 -8.77 -17.54
CA VAL A 488 19.59 -9.74 -17.12
C VAL A 488 19.47 -10.04 -15.63
N LYS A 489 19.81 -11.26 -15.23
CA LYS A 489 19.95 -11.63 -13.83
C LYS A 489 21.30 -11.13 -13.33
N LEU A 490 21.27 -10.35 -12.26
CA LEU A 490 22.43 -9.85 -11.52
C LEU A 490 22.56 -10.63 -10.22
N ASP A 491 23.60 -11.44 -10.12
CA ASP A 491 23.88 -12.26 -8.94
C ASP A 491 24.94 -11.59 -8.05
N ILE A 492 24.71 -11.64 -6.75
CA ILE A 492 25.66 -11.17 -5.75
C ILE A 492 26.36 -12.39 -5.12
N LEU A 493 27.68 -12.40 -5.25
CA LEU A 493 28.53 -13.44 -4.64
C LEU A 493 29.26 -12.85 -3.44
N ILE A 494 29.11 -13.47 -2.28
CA ILE A 494 29.83 -13.12 -1.05
C ILE A 494 30.78 -14.28 -0.73
N ASN A 495 32.06 -13.98 -0.59
CA ASN A 495 33.10 -14.98 -0.44
C ASN A 495 33.14 -16.04 -1.56
N LYS A 496 32.68 -15.66 -2.79
CA LYS A 496 32.53 -16.50 -4.00
C LYS A 496 31.32 -17.46 -3.98
N GLU A 497 30.48 -17.40 -2.99
CA GLU A 497 29.23 -18.14 -2.93
C GLU A 497 28.09 -17.20 -3.34
N GLU A 498 27.20 -17.66 -4.21
CA GLU A 498 26.00 -16.94 -4.64
C GLU A 498 25.03 -16.83 -3.46
N VAL A 499 24.50 -15.62 -3.24
CA VAL A 499 23.46 -15.36 -2.25
C VAL A 499 22.16 -15.11 -3.03
N ASP A 500 21.36 -16.16 -3.17
CA ASP A 500 20.11 -16.16 -3.93
C ASP A 500 19.12 -15.05 -3.50
N ALA A 501 19.08 -14.75 -2.22
CA ALA A 501 18.28 -13.68 -1.65
C ALA A 501 18.70 -12.25 -2.08
N LEU A 502 19.90 -12.11 -2.66
CA LEU A 502 20.47 -10.87 -3.21
C LEU A 502 20.58 -10.90 -4.75
N SER A 503 19.87 -11.78 -5.41
CA SER A 503 19.79 -11.82 -6.88
C SER A 503 18.67 -10.90 -7.37
N PHE A 504 18.92 -10.17 -8.47
CA PHE A 504 18.00 -9.19 -9.05
C PHE A 504 17.85 -9.39 -10.55
N ILE A 505 16.70 -9.00 -11.08
CA ILE A 505 16.53 -8.80 -12.51
C ILE A 505 16.64 -7.30 -12.78
N VAL A 506 17.57 -6.94 -13.65
CA VAL A 506 17.89 -5.53 -13.94
C VAL A 506 18.00 -5.31 -15.45
N PHE A 507 17.82 -4.07 -15.87
CA PHE A 507 18.08 -3.68 -17.25
C PHE A 507 19.58 -3.82 -17.56
N ALA A 508 19.93 -4.47 -18.66
CA ALA A 508 21.32 -4.77 -19.02
C ALA A 508 22.21 -3.54 -19.11
N GLY A 509 21.66 -2.40 -19.56
CA GLY A 509 22.39 -1.13 -19.68
C GLY A 509 22.79 -0.51 -18.34
N SER A 510 22.05 -0.76 -17.25
CA SER A 510 22.32 -0.23 -15.91
C SER A 510 22.96 -1.26 -14.96
N ALA A 511 23.13 -2.50 -15.41
CA ALA A 511 23.55 -3.61 -14.57
C ALA A 511 24.94 -3.39 -13.91
N GLU A 512 25.91 -2.82 -14.63
CA GLU A 512 27.25 -2.56 -14.10
C GLU A 512 27.23 -1.49 -13.00
N GLU A 513 26.50 -0.40 -13.21
CA GLU A 513 26.39 0.69 -12.23
C GLU A 513 25.67 0.20 -10.98
N ARG A 514 24.53 -0.47 -11.12
CA ARG A 514 23.79 -1.08 -10.00
C ARG A 514 24.63 -2.10 -9.25
N GLY A 515 25.30 -3.00 -9.96
CA GLY A 515 26.17 -4.01 -9.34
C GLY A 515 27.31 -3.37 -8.55
N ARG A 516 27.88 -2.26 -9.01
CA ARG A 516 28.91 -1.50 -8.29
C ARG A 516 28.37 -0.89 -7.00
N LYS A 517 27.26 -0.14 -7.09
CA LYS A 517 26.59 0.48 -5.92
C LYS A 517 26.21 -0.57 -4.87
N MET A 518 25.66 -1.70 -5.29
CA MET A 518 25.33 -2.82 -4.40
C MET A 518 26.55 -3.37 -3.67
N CYS A 519 27.67 -3.61 -4.39
CA CYS A 519 28.89 -4.09 -3.78
C CYS A 519 29.47 -3.09 -2.77
N GLU A 520 29.38 -1.78 -3.03
CA GLU A 520 29.81 -0.70 -2.16
C GLU A 520 28.97 -0.63 -0.87
N LYS A 521 27.64 -0.68 -0.97
CA LYS A 521 26.72 -0.70 0.19
C LYS A 521 26.94 -1.95 1.04
N LEU A 522 26.99 -3.14 0.42
CA LEU A 522 27.26 -4.39 1.14
C LEU A 522 28.61 -4.39 1.86
N LYS A 523 29.64 -3.77 1.29
CA LYS A 523 30.95 -3.61 1.95
C LYS A 523 30.87 -2.75 3.21
N GLN A 524 29.97 -1.78 3.27
CA GLN A 524 29.76 -0.94 4.45
C GLN A 524 29.03 -1.71 5.56
N GLU A 525 28.04 -2.52 5.22
CA GLU A 525 27.18 -3.22 6.16
C GLU A 525 27.78 -4.54 6.67
N ILE A 526 28.54 -5.26 5.83
CA ILE A 526 29.12 -6.54 6.23
C ILE A 526 30.30 -6.30 7.19
N PRO A 527 30.25 -6.83 8.42
CA PRO A 527 31.29 -6.61 9.41
C PRO A 527 32.61 -7.27 9.00
N ARG A 528 33.73 -6.61 9.35
CA ARG A 528 35.07 -7.16 9.12
C ARG A 528 35.27 -8.44 9.93
N GLN A 529 35.72 -9.49 9.25
CA GLN A 529 36.07 -10.76 9.87
C GLN A 529 37.59 -10.98 9.88
N GLN A 530 38.03 -12.14 10.39
CA GLN A 530 39.47 -12.49 10.47
C GLN A 530 40.11 -12.72 9.09
N PHE A 531 39.29 -12.82 8.02
CA PHE A 531 39.72 -13.00 6.64
C PHE A 531 39.08 -11.95 5.73
N GLU A 532 39.57 -11.82 4.52
CA GLU A 532 39.01 -10.92 3.50
C GLU A 532 37.79 -11.54 2.88
N ILE A 533 36.71 -10.74 2.76
CA ILE A 533 35.47 -11.14 2.15
C ILE A 533 35.33 -10.40 0.81
N PRO A 534 35.54 -11.06 -0.33
CA PRO A 534 35.21 -10.48 -1.63
C PRO A 534 33.71 -10.47 -1.81
N ILE A 535 33.17 -9.34 -2.25
CA ILE A 535 31.80 -9.12 -2.67
C ILE A 535 31.85 -8.86 -4.17
N GLN A 536 31.10 -9.61 -4.94
CA GLN A 536 31.14 -9.56 -6.41
C GLN A 536 29.72 -9.51 -6.95
N ALA A 537 29.50 -8.66 -7.96
CA ALA A 537 28.29 -8.69 -8.77
C ALA A 537 28.62 -9.34 -10.10
N ALA A 538 27.78 -10.29 -10.53
CA ALA A 538 28.02 -11.07 -11.73
C ALA A 538 26.75 -11.21 -12.58
N ILE A 539 26.93 -11.34 -13.90
CA ILE A 539 25.89 -11.73 -14.87
C ILE A 539 26.34 -13.07 -15.43
N GLY A 540 25.66 -14.14 -15.03
CA GLY A 540 26.10 -15.51 -15.30
C GLY A 540 27.52 -15.74 -14.75
N SER A 541 28.46 -16.14 -15.60
CA SER A 541 29.86 -16.39 -15.20
C SER A 541 30.74 -15.12 -15.16
N ARG A 542 30.25 -13.99 -15.68
CA ARG A 542 31.03 -12.76 -15.82
C ARG A 542 30.84 -11.84 -14.60
N VAL A 543 31.92 -11.64 -13.84
CA VAL A 543 31.97 -10.63 -12.77
C VAL A 543 32.07 -9.24 -13.38
N ILE A 544 31.10 -8.36 -13.06
CA ILE A 544 31.01 -6.99 -13.58
C ILE A 544 31.44 -5.92 -12.56
N ALA A 545 31.30 -6.22 -11.26
CA ALA A 545 31.76 -5.35 -10.20
C ALA A 545 32.34 -6.17 -9.04
N ARG A 546 33.27 -5.57 -8.29
CA ARG A 546 33.91 -6.23 -7.15
C ARG A 546 34.35 -5.23 -6.09
N GLU A 547 34.00 -5.56 -4.85
CA GLU A 547 34.49 -4.90 -3.66
C GLU A 547 35.08 -5.92 -2.67
N THR A 548 35.79 -5.46 -1.65
CA THR A 548 36.39 -6.36 -0.65
C THR A 548 36.30 -5.75 0.73
N VAL A 549 35.67 -6.49 1.67
CA VAL A 549 35.72 -6.18 3.09
C VAL A 549 37.08 -6.64 3.64
N LYS A 550 37.91 -5.70 4.10
CA LYS A 550 39.26 -6.00 4.61
C LYS A 550 39.21 -6.80 5.90
N ALA A 551 40.07 -7.80 6.03
CA ALA A 551 40.23 -8.58 7.25
C ALA A 551 40.59 -7.71 8.48
N LEU A 552 40.12 -8.11 9.66
CA LEU A 552 40.60 -7.59 10.92
C LEU A 552 42.10 -7.83 11.02
N ARG A 553 42.88 -6.79 11.29
CA ARG A 553 44.34 -6.86 11.42
C ARG A 553 44.69 -6.91 12.90
N LYS A 554 45.12 -8.07 13.36
CA LYS A 554 45.78 -8.16 14.66
C LYS A 554 47.22 -7.72 14.46
N ASP A 555 47.68 -6.73 15.21
CA ASP A 555 49.08 -6.31 15.15
C ASP A 555 49.97 -7.39 15.84
N VAL A 556 50.40 -8.36 15.03
CA VAL A 556 51.25 -9.46 15.49
C VAL A 556 52.70 -8.99 15.70
N LEU A 557 53.02 -7.77 15.26
CA LEU A 557 54.38 -7.18 15.38
C LEU A 557 54.50 -6.28 16.60
N ALA A 558 53.44 -5.92 17.29
CA ALA A 558 53.45 -5.03 18.48
C ALA A 558 54.33 -5.52 19.61
N LYS A 559 54.56 -6.84 19.71
CA LYS A 559 55.43 -7.47 20.71
C LYS A 559 56.84 -7.75 20.18
N CYS A 560 57.20 -7.33 18.96
CA CYS A 560 58.53 -7.52 18.39
C CYS A 560 59.40 -6.30 18.68
N TYR A 561 60.08 -6.30 19.81
CA TYR A 561 61.14 -5.34 20.13
C TYR A 561 62.42 -5.74 19.38
N GLY A 562 62.95 -4.83 18.54
CA GLY A 562 64.24 -5.00 17.84
C GLY A 562 64.10 -5.35 16.34
N GLY A 563 65.20 -5.21 15.59
CA GLY A 563 65.31 -5.24 14.16
C GLY A 563 65.27 -6.62 13.48
N ASP A 564 64.76 -7.68 14.12
CA ASP A 564 64.72 -9.02 13.54
C ASP A 564 63.69 -9.13 12.42
N ILE A 565 64.14 -8.85 11.20
CA ILE A 565 63.34 -8.84 9.96
C ILE A 565 62.82 -10.26 9.65
N SER A 566 63.60 -11.30 9.95
CA SER A 566 63.25 -12.70 9.67
C SER A 566 62.06 -13.16 10.52
N ARG A 567 62.06 -12.80 11.80
CA ARG A 567 60.96 -13.09 12.74
C ARG A 567 59.70 -12.35 12.36
N LYS A 568 59.80 -11.08 11.94
CA LYS A 568 58.65 -10.27 11.45
C LYS A 568 58.02 -10.89 10.21
N LYS A 569 58.85 -11.30 9.22
CA LYS A 569 58.34 -11.99 8.01
C LYS A 569 57.65 -13.30 8.36
N LYS A 570 58.22 -14.13 9.21
CA LYS A 570 57.65 -15.43 9.60
C LYS A 570 56.34 -15.29 10.36
N LEU A 571 56.16 -14.26 11.19
CA LEU A 571 54.89 -13.95 11.88
C LEU A 571 53.83 -13.48 10.90
N LEU A 572 54.17 -12.64 9.93
CA LEU A 572 53.25 -12.19 8.88
C LEU A 572 52.82 -13.34 7.95
N GLU A 573 53.73 -14.27 7.60
CA GLU A 573 53.42 -15.46 6.83
C GLU A 573 52.46 -16.40 7.56
N LYS A 574 52.72 -16.68 8.85
CA LYS A 574 51.80 -17.46 9.71
C LYS A 574 50.42 -16.82 9.81
N GLN A 575 50.34 -15.49 9.93
CA GLN A 575 49.10 -14.77 9.94
C GLN A 575 48.34 -14.92 8.60
N LYS A 576 49.06 -14.84 7.48
CA LYS A 576 48.51 -15.01 6.13
C LYS A 576 47.99 -16.42 5.92
N GLU A 577 48.72 -17.45 6.33
CA GLU A 577 48.29 -18.84 6.27
C GLU A 577 47.08 -19.11 7.18
N GLY A 578 47.07 -18.59 8.41
CA GLY A 578 45.95 -18.70 9.33
C GLY A 578 44.67 -18.08 8.75
N LYS A 579 44.76 -16.90 8.13
CA LYS A 579 43.63 -16.24 7.45
C LYS A 579 43.15 -17.07 6.24
N LYS A 580 44.08 -17.68 5.49
CA LYS A 580 43.70 -18.54 4.36
C LYS A 580 42.94 -19.79 4.81
N ARG A 581 43.34 -20.41 5.93
CA ARG A 581 42.62 -21.55 6.53
C ARG A 581 41.24 -21.15 7.06
N MET A 582 41.11 -20.02 7.78
CA MET A 582 39.84 -19.50 8.29
C MET A 582 38.85 -19.20 7.17
N ARG A 583 39.34 -18.67 6.04
CA ARG A 583 38.52 -18.43 4.86
C ARG A 583 37.93 -19.71 4.25
N GLN A 584 38.62 -20.86 4.38
CA GLN A 584 38.13 -22.15 3.86
C GLN A 584 37.09 -22.79 4.76
N ILE A 585 36.95 -22.38 6.02
CA ILE A 585 36.11 -23.02 7.03
C ILE A 585 35.00 -22.07 7.51
N GLY A 586 35.17 -20.75 7.32
CA GLY A 586 34.26 -19.75 7.87
C GLY A 586 33.10 -19.40 6.96
N ASN A 587 31.87 -19.61 7.42
CA ASN A 587 30.68 -19.00 6.83
C ASN A 587 30.69 -17.50 7.10
N VAL A 588 30.24 -16.71 6.12
CA VAL A 588 30.10 -15.25 6.29
C VAL A 588 28.68 -15.00 6.81
N GLU A 589 28.58 -14.47 8.01
CA GLU A 589 27.31 -13.94 8.53
C GLU A 589 26.97 -12.64 7.81
N ILE A 590 25.80 -12.61 7.16
CA ILE A 590 25.27 -11.43 6.47
C ILE A 590 24.23 -10.82 7.41
N PRO A 591 24.46 -9.62 7.95
CA PRO A 591 23.48 -8.99 8.84
C PRO A 591 22.23 -8.60 8.07
N GLN A 592 21.07 -8.60 8.74
CA GLN A 592 19.78 -8.22 8.16
C GLN A 592 19.83 -6.84 7.46
N LYS A 593 20.55 -5.89 8.05
CA LYS A 593 20.74 -4.55 7.45
C LYS A 593 21.37 -4.59 6.06
N ALA A 594 22.19 -5.60 5.76
CA ALA A 594 22.82 -5.73 4.44
C ALA A 594 21.79 -6.04 3.34
N PHE A 595 20.72 -6.78 3.64
CA PHE A 595 19.64 -7.04 2.70
C PHE A 595 18.80 -5.78 2.43
N MET A 596 18.60 -4.96 3.46
CA MET A 596 17.86 -3.69 3.34
C MET A 596 18.68 -2.59 2.66
N SER A 597 20.01 -2.56 2.88
CA SER A 597 20.88 -1.50 2.33
C SER A 597 20.98 -1.51 0.80
N VAL A 598 20.82 -2.69 0.15
CA VAL A 598 20.82 -2.80 -1.31
C VAL A 598 19.53 -2.32 -1.95
N LEU A 599 18.48 -2.04 -1.18
CA LEU A 599 17.22 -1.49 -1.67
C LEU A 599 17.28 0.04 -1.86
N LYS A 600 18.14 0.71 -1.08
CA LYS A 600 18.29 2.17 -1.05
C LYS A 600 19.64 2.56 -1.65
N LEU A 601 19.78 2.40 -2.97
CA LEU A 601 21.06 2.60 -3.64
C LEU A 601 21.43 4.07 -3.83
N ASP A 602 20.44 4.96 -3.87
CA ASP A 602 20.63 6.38 -4.18
C ASP A 602 20.53 7.31 -2.95
N GLU A 603 20.34 6.78 -1.73
CA GLU A 603 20.52 7.54 -0.48
C GLU A 603 22.01 7.67 -0.18
N GLU A 604 22.56 8.92 -0.25
CA GLU A 604 23.87 9.29 0.31
C GLU A 604 23.79 9.58 1.82
#